data_de03ef9d05986f2cce31bc146ef8811c
#
_entry.id   de03ef9d05986f2cce31bc146ef8811c
#
_cell.length_a   1.000
_cell.length_b   1.000
_cell.length_c   1.000
_cell.angle_alpha   90.00
_cell.angle_beta   90.00
_cell.angle_gamma   90.00
#
_symmetry.space_group_name_H-M   'P 1'
#
loop_
_entity.id
_entity.type
_entity.pdbx_description
1 polymer ?
#
loop_
_entity_poly.entity_id
_entity_poly.type
_entity_poly.pdbx_seq_one_letter_code
_entity_poly.pdbx_strand_id
1 'polypeptide(L)'
;MNQYEGWCEIMASSKEYLHFILEQLSDLDDISYRSMMGEYILYYRGKIVGGVYDDRLLVKKTRSALECMPAAVCDFPYAGAKEMLLMEEVDNKEFLTKLVEAMYDELPSPKPRRRKEAR
;
A
#
# COMPACT_ATOMS: atom_id res chain seq x y z
N MET A 1 -0.42 26.76 7.72
CA MET A 1 -0.22 26.42 7.34
C MET A 1 0.25 26.33 7.16
N ASN A 2 0.51 26.23 6.90
CA ASN A 2 0.88 25.91 6.44
C ASN A 2 1.57 26.02 6.15
N GLN A 3 1.70 26.27 6.00
CA GLN A 3 2.24 26.33 5.33
C GLN A 3 3.05 26.00 5.42
N TYR A 4 3.52 25.73 5.23
CA TYR A 4 4.22 25.21 4.97
C TYR A 4 4.24 24.59 4.86
N GLU A 5 3.94 24.73 5.08
CA GLU A 5 3.68 23.89 4.82
C GLU A 5 3.25 23.32 3.79
N GLY A 6 2.87 23.17 3.18
CA GLY A 6 2.25 22.52 2.09
C GLY A 6 3.15 22.15 0.96
N TRP A 7 4.05 22.98 0.64
CA TRP A 7 4.92 22.73 -0.49
C TRP A 7 5.87 21.55 -0.29
N CYS A 8 6.25 21.25 0.91
CA CYS A 8 7.22 20.19 1.08
C CYS A 8 6.56 18.81 0.99
N GLU A 9 5.28 18.73 1.12
CA GLU A 9 4.59 17.46 0.99
C GLU A 9 4.32 17.05 -0.43
N ILE A 10 4.59 17.92 -1.38
CA ILE A 10 4.28 17.61 -2.76
C ILE A 10 5.00 16.36 -3.22
N MET A 11 6.20 16.16 -2.74
CA MET A 11 7.07 15.11 -3.25
C MET A 11 7.00 13.82 -2.45
N ALA A 12 6.32 13.81 -1.33
CA ALA A 12 6.34 12.64 -0.45
C ALA A 12 5.03 12.49 0.26
N SER A 13 4.76 11.27 0.69
CA SER A 13 3.57 10.99 1.49
C SER A 13 3.79 11.47 2.90
N SER A 14 2.73 11.95 3.53
CA SER A 14 2.81 12.39 4.91
C SER A 14 2.72 11.21 5.85
N LYS A 15 3.36 11.35 7.01
CA LYS A 15 3.25 10.35 8.04
C LYS A 15 1.85 10.25 8.60
N GLU A 16 1.13 11.36 8.62
CA GLU A 16 -0.24 11.36 9.10
C GLU A 16 -1.13 10.49 8.22
N TYR A 17 -0.93 10.59 6.92
CA TYR A 17 -1.71 9.75 6.02
C TYR A 17 -1.36 8.29 6.21
N LEU A 18 -0.07 7.98 6.36
CA LEU A 18 0.36 6.62 6.63
C LEU A 18 -0.29 6.08 7.90
N HIS A 19 -0.28 6.86 8.97
CA HIS A 19 -0.87 6.42 10.22
C HIS A 19 -2.37 6.20 10.09
N PHE A 20 -3.04 7.05 9.32
CA PHE A 20 -4.45 6.86 9.05
C PHE A 20 -4.69 5.52 8.36
N ILE A 21 -3.89 5.22 7.35
CA ILE A 21 -4.03 3.97 6.61
C ILE A 21 -3.74 2.77 7.52
N LEU A 22 -2.70 2.86 8.34
CA LEU A 22 -2.36 1.77 9.25
C LEU A 22 -3.49 1.51 10.24
N GLU A 23 -4.16 2.56 10.68
CA GLU A 23 -5.29 2.39 11.56
C GLU A 23 -6.44 1.69 10.87
N GLN A 24 -6.67 2.00 9.59
CA GLN A 24 -7.70 1.32 8.82
C GLN A 24 -7.38 -0.15 8.61
N LEU A 25 -6.10 -0.53 8.68
CA LEU A 25 -5.68 -1.91 8.51
C LEU A 25 -5.42 -2.62 9.84
N SER A 26 -5.79 -2.00 10.95
CA SER A 26 -5.41 -2.52 12.27
C SER A 26 -6.12 -3.80 12.67
N ASP A 27 -7.18 -4.18 11.97
CA ASP A 27 -7.84 -5.47 12.25
C ASP A 27 -7.08 -6.65 11.64
N LEU A 28 -6.10 -6.37 10.78
CA LEU A 28 -5.25 -7.42 10.23
C LEU A 28 -4.10 -7.69 11.18
N ASP A 29 -3.69 -8.95 11.25
CA ASP A 29 -2.80 -9.38 12.34
C ASP A 29 -1.31 -9.18 12.07
N ASP A 30 -0.90 -8.88 10.87
CA ASP A 30 0.54 -8.77 10.60
C ASP A 30 0.79 -7.75 9.51
N ILE A 31 0.40 -6.52 9.81
CA ILE A 31 0.63 -5.40 8.90
C ILE A 31 1.91 -4.69 9.33
N SER A 32 2.76 -4.43 8.36
CA SER A 32 3.97 -3.65 8.60
C SER A 32 4.21 -2.74 7.41
N TYR A 33 5.17 -1.87 7.54
CA TYR A 33 5.49 -0.97 6.46
C TYR A 33 6.99 -0.70 6.43
N ARG A 34 7.45 -0.20 5.31
CA ARG A 34 8.82 0.17 5.13
C ARG A 34 8.88 1.51 4.42
N SER A 35 9.66 2.41 4.96
CA SER A 35 9.86 3.71 4.36
C SER A 35 10.86 3.59 3.22
N MET A 36 10.58 4.23 2.10
CA MET A 36 11.49 4.17 0.95
C MET A 36 11.34 5.44 0.13
N MET A 37 12.33 6.31 0.21
CA MET A 37 12.42 7.52 -0.62
C MET A 37 11.17 8.40 -0.52
N GLY A 38 10.66 8.56 0.70
CA GLY A 38 9.48 9.38 0.93
C GLY A 38 8.16 8.68 0.72
N GLU A 39 8.21 7.43 0.31
CA GLU A 39 7.01 6.62 0.14
C GLU A 39 7.01 5.51 1.16
N TYR A 40 5.89 4.79 1.26
CA TYR A 40 5.77 3.71 2.23
C TYR A 40 5.23 2.47 1.54
N ILE A 41 5.94 1.36 1.72
CA ILE A 41 5.51 0.08 1.18
C ILE A 41 4.81 -0.68 2.29
N LEU A 42 3.63 -1.21 2.00
CA LEU A 42 2.83 -1.91 3.00
C LEU A 42 2.92 -3.42 2.79
N TYR A 43 3.10 -4.12 3.90
CA TYR A 43 3.23 -5.57 3.90
C TYR A 43 2.13 -6.19 4.73
N TYR A 44 1.63 -7.31 4.27
CA TYR A 44 0.71 -8.15 5.05
C TYR A 44 1.32 -9.53 5.11
N ARG A 45 1.69 -9.95 6.30
CA ARG A 45 2.34 -11.25 6.53
C ARG A 45 3.55 -11.43 5.62
N GLY A 46 4.33 -10.39 5.47
CA GLY A 46 5.55 -10.42 4.69
C GLY A 46 5.39 -10.23 3.20
N LYS A 47 4.17 -10.19 2.71
CA LYS A 47 3.93 -9.98 1.28
C LYS A 47 3.57 -8.51 1.02
N ILE A 48 4.09 -7.97 -0.06
CA ILE A 48 3.77 -6.59 -0.43
C ILE A 48 2.35 -6.51 -0.96
N VAL A 49 1.49 -5.78 -0.27
CA VAL A 49 0.10 -5.64 -0.69
C VAL A 49 -0.12 -4.35 -1.45
N GLY A 50 0.70 -3.35 -1.22
CA GLY A 50 0.56 -2.07 -1.88
C GLY A 50 1.45 -1.06 -1.21
N GLY A 51 1.02 0.19 -1.23
CA GLY A 51 1.81 1.21 -0.58
C GLY A 51 1.12 2.56 -0.58
N VAL A 52 1.72 3.50 0.10
CA VAL A 52 1.27 4.88 0.16
C VAL A 52 2.23 5.70 -0.68
N TYR A 53 1.75 6.26 -1.76
CA TYR A 53 2.54 7.00 -2.71
C TYR A 53 1.88 8.35 -2.96
N ASP A 54 2.55 9.42 -2.57
CA ASP A 54 2.05 10.78 -2.79
C ASP A 54 0.65 10.93 -2.19
N ASP A 55 0.49 10.46 -0.95
CA ASP A 55 -0.78 10.49 -0.21
C ASP A 55 -1.92 9.80 -0.96
N ARG A 56 -1.58 8.72 -1.67
CA ARG A 56 -2.57 7.84 -2.29
C ARG A 56 -2.30 6.42 -1.85
N LEU A 57 -3.33 5.67 -1.54
CA LEU A 57 -3.19 4.25 -1.25
C LEU A 57 -3.36 3.48 -2.55
N LEU A 58 -2.31 2.82 -2.96
CA LEU A 58 -2.34 1.96 -4.15
C LEU A 58 -2.15 0.52 -3.70
N VAL A 59 -2.94 -0.38 -4.28
CA VAL A 59 -2.83 -1.81 -3.96
C VAL A 59 -2.44 -2.57 -5.21
N LYS A 60 -1.83 -3.73 -5.02
CA LYS A 60 -1.43 -4.57 -6.14
C LYS A 60 -2.65 -4.95 -6.97
N LYS A 61 -2.44 -5.03 -8.27
CA LYS A 61 -3.51 -5.34 -9.19
C LYS A 61 -3.71 -6.85 -9.28
N THR A 62 -4.36 -7.39 -8.26
CA THR A 62 -4.66 -8.81 -8.23
C THR A 62 -6.08 -9.05 -8.74
N ARG A 63 -6.39 -10.32 -9.03
CA ARG A 63 -7.73 -10.67 -9.46
C ARG A 63 -8.76 -10.33 -8.39
N SER A 64 -8.46 -10.65 -7.13
CA SER A 64 -9.40 -10.35 -6.04
C SER A 64 -9.63 -8.86 -5.91
N ALA A 65 -8.57 -8.05 -6.05
CA ALA A 65 -8.73 -6.60 -5.96
C ALA A 65 -9.61 -6.09 -7.09
N LEU A 66 -9.42 -6.62 -8.29
CA LEU A 66 -10.25 -6.22 -9.42
C LEU A 66 -11.70 -6.61 -9.22
N GLU A 67 -11.94 -7.78 -8.62
CA GLU A 67 -13.31 -8.21 -8.36
C GLU A 67 -13.99 -7.37 -7.29
N CYS A 68 -13.22 -6.98 -6.27
CA CYS A 68 -13.77 -6.15 -5.21
C CYS A 68 -13.98 -4.72 -5.66
N MET A 69 -13.19 -4.25 -6.62
CA MET A 69 -13.24 -2.87 -7.08
C MET A 69 -13.26 -2.82 -8.60
N PRO A 70 -14.35 -3.28 -9.22
CA PRO A 70 -14.35 -3.37 -10.69
C PRO A 70 -14.24 -2.02 -11.39
N ALA A 71 -14.60 -0.94 -10.69
CA ALA A 71 -14.51 0.39 -11.28
C ALA A 71 -13.26 1.15 -10.84
N ALA A 72 -12.31 0.47 -10.19
CA ALA A 72 -11.12 1.14 -9.70
C ALA A 72 -10.28 1.67 -10.84
N VAL A 73 -9.68 2.84 -10.61
CA VAL A 73 -8.79 3.45 -11.57
C VAL A 73 -7.39 2.88 -11.37
N CYS A 74 -6.73 2.57 -12.46
CA CYS A 74 -5.33 2.16 -12.40
C CYS A 74 -4.44 3.39 -12.31
N ASP A 75 -3.36 3.27 -11.58
CA ASP A 75 -2.43 4.37 -11.42
C ASP A 75 -1.04 3.80 -11.23
N PHE A 76 -0.05 4.65 -11.35
CA PHE A 76 1.33 4.25 -11.19
C PHE A 76 1.90 4.87 -9.93
N PRO A 77 2.58 4.08 -9.08
CA PRO A 77 3.20 4.66 -7.89
C PRO A 77 4.31 5.65 -8.22
N TYR A 78 5.01 5.40 -9.33
CA TYR A 78 6.05 6.31 -9.83
C TYR A 78 6.31 5.96 -11.28
N ALA A 79 7.05 6.82 -11.95
CA ALA A 79 7.33 6.63 -13.36
C ALA A 79 8.10 5.34 -13.58
N GLY A 80 7.65 4.54 -14.53
CA GLY A 80 8.30 3.28 -14.86
C GLY A 80 7.87 2.10 -14.02
N ALA A 81 7.01 2.32 -13.02
CA ALA A 81 6.54 1.23 -12.17
C ALA A 81 5.39 0.49 -12.83
N LYS A 82 5.09 -0.66 -12.28
CA LYS A 82 3.92 -1.41 -12.73
C LYS A 82 2.65 -0.73 -12.24
N GLU A 83 1.60 -0.90 -13.03
CA GLU A 83 0.29 -0.36 -12.74
C GLU A 83 -0.28 -0.98 -11.47
N MET A 84 -0.92 -0.14 -10.66
CA MET A 84 -1.58 -0.59 -9.45
C MET A 84 -2.99 -0.01 -9.42
N LEU A 85 -3.80 -0.43 -8.46
CA LEU A 85 -5.16 0.07 -8.34
C LEU A 85 -5.24 1.15 -7.28
N LEU A 86 -5.88 2.26 -7.61
CA LEU A 86 -6.08 3.35 -6.67
C LEU A 86 -7.23 2.99 -5.74
N MET A 87 -6.95 3.01 -4.44
CA MET A 87 -7.94 2.72 -3.42
C MET A 87 -8.53 4.03 -2.93
N GLU A 88 -9.79 4.30 -3.27
CA GLU A 88 -10.42 5.56 -2.91
C GLU A 88 -11.18 5.49 -1.59
N GLU A 89 -11.70 4.33 -1.23
CA GLU A 89 -12.48 4.19 -0.01
C GLU A 89 -11.58 3.86 1.17
N VAL A 90 -10.65 4.76 1.45
CA VAL A 90 -9.65 4.49 2.49
C VAL A 90 -10.21 4.63 3.90
N ASP A 91 -11.40 5.17 4.04
CA ASP A 91 -12.02 5.30 5.35
C ASP A 91 -12.98 4.15 5.67
N ASN A 92 -13.01 3.13 4.84
CA ASN A 92 -13.87 1.97 5.06
C ASN A 92 -13.02 0.81 5.57
N LYS A 93 -12.86 0.77 6.89
CA LYS A 93 -11.97 -0.19 7.53
C LYS A 93 -12.36 -1.63 7.22
N GLU A 94 -13.64 -1.91 7.26
CA GLU A 94 -14.11 -3.27 7.01
C GLU A 94 -13.81 -3.72 5.59
N PHE A 95 -14.02 -2.82 4.64
CA PHE A 95 -13.75 -3.15 3.25
C PHE A 95 -12.26 -3.37 3.02
N LEU A 96 -11.42 -2.51 3.60
CA LEU A 96 -9.98 -2.67 3.44
C LEU A 96 -9.49 -3.96 4.04
N THR A 97 -10.01 -4.33 5.20
CA THR A 97 -9.63 -5.58 5.84
C THR A 97 -9.95 -6.77 4.95
N LYS A 98 -11.18 -6.81 4.44
CA LYS A 98 -11.59 -7.92 3.57
C LYS A 98 -10.81 -7.93 2.27
N LEU A 99 -10.54 -6.78 1.72
CA LEU A 99 -9.79 -6.68 0.47
C LEU A 99 -8.39 -7.27 0.62
N VAL A 100 -7.69 -6.86 1.67
CA VAL A 100 -6.32 -7.34 1.88
C VAL A 100 -6.31 -8.83 2.12
N GLU A 101 -7.27 -9.32 2.91
CA GLU A 101 -7.35 -10.75 3.16
C GLU A 101 -7.61 -11.54 1.88
N ALA A 102 -8.49 -11.02 1.03
CA ALA A 102 -8.80 -11.69 -0.23
C ALA A 102 -7.61 -11.70 -1.18
N MET A 103 -6.77 -10.67 -1.11
CA MET A 103 -5.61 -10.57 -2.00
C MET A 103 -4.46 -11.46 -1.58
N TYR A 104 -4.44 -11.89 -0.33
CA TYR A 104 -3.22 -12.49 0.24
C TYR A 104 -2.68 -13.66 -0.58
N ASP A 105 -3.53 -14.59 -0.98
CA ASP A 105 -3.07 -15.77 -1.68
C ASP A 105 -2.56 -15.46 -3.09
N GLU A 106 -2.92 -14.31 -3.62
CA GLU A 106 -2.52 -13.92 -4.96
C GLU A 106 -1.26 -13.06 -4.96
N LEU A 107 -0.80 -12.65 -3.78
CA LEU A 107 0.40 -11.84 -3.71
C LEU A 107 1.64 -12.70 -3.83
N PRO A 108 2.68 -12.18 -4.50
CA PRO A 108 3.92 -12.97 -4.61
C PRO A 108 4.57 -13.15 -3.25
N SER A 109 5.12 -14.33 -3.04
CA SER A 109 5.85 -14.60 -1.82
C SER A 109 7.10 -13.74 -1.75
N PRO A 110 7.53 -13.35 -0.55
CA PRO A 110 8.78 -12.61 -0.44
C PRO A 110 9.93 -13.45 -0.92
N LYS A 111 10.89 -12.79 -1.57
CA LYS A 111 12.06 -13.50 -2.05
C LYS A 111 12.93 -13.93 -0.89
N PRO A 112 13.48 -15.16 -0.92
CA PRO A 112 14.40 -15.55 0.13
C PRO A 112 15.66 -14.70 0.07
N ARG A 113 16.20 -14.45 1.24
CA ARG A 113 17.44 -13.71 1.29
C ARG A 113 18.54 -14.61 0.90
N ARG A 114 19.38 -14.33 0.26
CA ARG A 114 20.31 -15.20 -0.19
C ARG A 114 21.56 -15.20 0.41
N ARG A 115 21.33 -15.19 0.84
CA ARG A 115 21.95 -15.01 1.18
C ARG A 115 22.41 -15.12 1.88
N LYS A 116 22.10 -15.14 2.09
CA LYS A 116 22.08 -15.18 2.55
C LYS A 116 22.37 -15.83 3.01
N GLU A 117 22.22 -16.19 2.85
CA GLU A 117 22.27 -16.86 2.93
C GLU A 117 23.05 -17.22 3.10
N ALA A 118 23.36 -17.28 3.13
CA ALA A 118 23.92 -17.62 2.98
C ALA A 118 24.67 -17.92 3.19
N ARG A 119 24.82 -18.01 3.24
CA ARG A 119 25.33 -18.48 3.11
C ARG A 119 25.86 -18.74 3.05
#